data_37d6a72a25d7e7637518a4121b85e7f1
#
_entry.id   37d6a72a25d7e7637518a4121b85e7f1
#
_cell.length_a   1.000
_cell.length_b   1.000
_cell.length_c   1.000
_cell.angle_alpha   90.00
_cell.angle_beta   90.00
_cell.angle_gamma   90.00
#
_symmetry.space_group_name_H-M   'P 1'
#
loop_
_entity.id
_entity.type
_entity.pdbx_description
1 polymer ?
#
loop_
_entity_poly.entity_id
_entity_poly.type
_entity_poly.pdbx_seq_one_letter_code
_entity_poly.pdbx_strand_id
1 'polypeptide(L)'
;MNGDHFDALDVQIWTSDENGALTFVNDFTARYFGRSRDQLVGEGWQNVLHSADVDSVVERWTHSLRTGEPYHVDFRLLRDSDKTYRWHHASARRLLDGGTPTWLGLNVDIDAEKRADEILLALRQQMRSRGDGA
;
A
#
# COMPACT_ATOMS: atom_id res chain seq x y z
N MET A 1 0.70 -9.99 19.90
CA MET A 1 0.98 -10.71 18.67
C MET A 1 2.46 -10.59 18.38
N ASN A 2 3.10 -11.68 18.07
CA ASN A 2 4.56 -11.71 17.87
C ASN A 2 4.90 -11.36 16.43
N GLY A 3 5.85 -10.43 16.21
CA GLY A 3 6.34 -10.06 14.88
C GLY A 3 6.86 -11.24 14.06
N ASP A 4 7.34 -12.30 14.71
CA ASP A 4 7.83 -13.49 14.03
C ASP A 4 6.78 -14.17 13.15
N HIS A 5 5.52 -14.14 13.55
CA HIS A 5 4.44 -14.69 12.74
C HIS A 5 4.27 -13.90 11.43
N PHE A 6 4.42 -12.60 11.48
CA PHE A 6 4.31 -11.75 10.31
C PHE A 6 5.50 -11.93 9.36
N ASP A 7 6.67 -12.23 9.90
CA ASP A 7 7.89 -12.47 9.10
C ASP A 7 7.82 -13.76 8.29
N ALA A 8 6.94 -14.69 8.66
CA ALA A 8 6.72 -15.92 7.89
C ALA A 8 5.85 -15.72 6.65
N LEU A 9 5.25 -14.55 6.47
CA LEU A 9 4.28 -14.30 5.40
C LEU A 9 4.92 -13.50 4.25
N ASP A 10 4.66 -13.92 3.03
CA ASP A 10 5.14 -13.28 1.80
C ASP A 10 4.12 -12.22 1.32
N VAL A 11 3.77 -11.32 2.22
CA VAL A 11 2.91 -10.18 1.97
C VAL A 11 3.41 -9.01 2.80
N GLN A 12 3.22 -7.80 2.31
CA GLN A 12 3.66 -6.61 3.05
C GLN A 12 2.72 -6.36 4.23
N ILE A 13 3.27 -6.46 5.45
CA ILE A 13 2.54 -6.22 6.70
C ILE A 13 3.23 -5.11 7.47
N TRP A 14 2.44 -4.19 8.00
CA TRP A 14 2.94 -3.07 8.78
C TRP A 14 2.00 -2.75 9.93
N THR A 15 2.55 -2.13 10.97
CA THR A 15 1.78 -1.56 12.08
C THR A 15 2.14 -0.09 12.23
N SER A 16 1.24 0.66 12.83
CA SER A 16 1.53 2.06 13.19
C SER A 16 1.05 2.36 14.60
N ASP A 17 1.55 3.46 15.15
CA ASP A 17 1.01 4.02 16.38
C ASP A 17 -0.28 4.81 16.13
N GLU A 18 -0.84 5.38 17.17
CA GLU A 18 -2.09 6.16 17.09
C GLU A 18 -1.97 7.41 16.23
N ASN A 19 -0.76 7.92 16.05
CA ASN A 19 -0.49 9.12 15.24
C ASN A 19 -0.12 8.82 13.79
N GLY A 20 -0.06 7.54 13.44
CA GLY A 20 0.19 7.12 12.06
C GLY A 20 1.64 6.88 11.70
N ALA A 21 2.56 7.00 12.65
CA ALA A 21 3.96 6.65 12.38
C ALA A 21 4.12 5.13 12.38
N LEU A 22 4.77 4.57 11.35
CA LEU A 22 5.00 3.14 11.28
C LEU A 22 5.90 2.68 12.43
N THR A 23 5.48 1.62 13.10
CA THR A 23 6.21 1.02 14.23
C THR A 23 6.85 -0.29 13.89
N PHE A 24 6.37 -0.97 12.84
CA PHE A 24 6.87 -2.27 12.41
C PHE A 24 6.56 -2.50 10.94
N VAL A 25 7.49 -3.14 10.24
CA VAL A 25 7.27 -3.77 8.93
C VAL A 25 7.87 -5.16 8.97
N ASN A 26 7.24 -6.12 8.28
CA ASN A 26 7.75 -7.49 8.27
C ASN A 26 8.94 -7.65 7.30
N ASP A 27 9.60 -8.81 7.35
CA ASP A 27 10.78 -9.10 6.51
C ASP A 27 10.48 -8.99 5.02
N PHE A 28 9.33 -9.50 4.59
CA PHE A 28 8.93 -9.41 3.18
C PHE A 28 8.88 -7.96 2.72
N THR A 29 8.33 -7.07 3.54
CA THR A 29 8.26 -5.63 3.23
C THR A 29 9.65 -5.02 3.07
N ALA A 30 10.54 -5.29 4.01
CA ALA A 30 11.91 -4.77 3.96
C ALA A 30 12.65 -5.25 2.70
N ARG A 31 12.54 -6.52 2.36
CA ARG A 31 13.16 -7.09 1.16
C ARG A 31 12.55 -6.52 -0.12
N TYR A 32 11.24 -6.34 -0.16
CA TYR A 32 10.54 -5.81 -1.33
C TYR A 32 11.04 -4.40 -1.69
N PHE A 33 11.23 -3.56 -0.68
CA PHE A 33 11.70 -2.19 -0.88
C PHE A 33 13.23 -2.05 -0.84
N GLY A 34 13.95 -3.12 -0.51
CA GLY A 34 15.42 -3.08 -0.42
C GLY A 34 15.92 -2.11 0.65
N ARG A 35 15.20 -1.98 1.75
CA ARG A 35 15.51 -1.08 2.86
C ARG A 35 15.38 -1.83 4.18
N SER A 36 16.16 -1.40 5.16
CA SER A 36 16.04 -1.97 6.50
C SER A 36 14.72 -1.54 7.15
N ARG A 37 14.31 -2.28 8.18
CA ARG A 37 13.13 -1.91 8.97
C ARG A 37 13.26 -0.51 9.55
N ASP A 38 14.44 -0.16 10.06
CA ASP A 38 14.70 1.15 10.64
C ASP A 38 14.56 2.28 9.62
N GLN A 39 14.86 2.01 8.36
CA GLN A 39 14.70 2.99 7.28
C GLN A 39 13.24 3.19 6.86
N LEU A 40 12.37 2.22 7.14
CA LEU A 40 10.95 2.24 6.71
C LEU A 40 10.00 2.72 7.80
N VAL A 41 10.34 2.50 9.09
CA VAL A 41 9.47 2.91 10.19
C VAL A 41 9.41 4.43 10.33
N GLY A 42 8.51 4.93 11.15
CA GLY A 42 8.23 6.36 11.26
C GLY A 42 7.65 6.88 9.94
N GLU A 43 8.34 7.83 9.34
CA GLU A 43 7.96 8.42 8.05
C GLU A 43 8.79 7.87 6.89
N GLY A 44 9.71 6.94 7.15
CA GLY A 44 10.66 6.44 6.14
C GLY A 44 10.01 5.76 4.94
N TRP A 45 8.83 5.16 5.12
CA TRP A 45 8.07 4.53 4.03
C TRP A 45 7.70 5.51 2.91
N GLN A 46 7.63 6.80 3.19
CA GLN A 46 7.29 7.80 2.17
C GLN A 46 8.34 7.88 1.06
N ASN A 47 9.57 7.43 1.34
CA ASN A 47 10.64 7.43 0.34
C ASN A 47 10.42 6.42 -0.80
N VAL A 48 9.55 5.44 -0.61
CA VAL A 48 9.20 4.47 -1.67
C VAL A 48 7.84 4.77 -2.31
N LEU A 49 7.14 5.79 -1.83
CA LEU A 49 5.85 6.22 -2.37
C LEU A 49 6.06 7.12 -3.59
N HIS A 50 5.30 6.85 -4.65
CA HIS A 50 5.33 7.70 -5.84
C HIS A 50 4.85 9.11 -5.51
N SER A 51 5.57 10.12 -6.00
CA SER A 51 5.30 11.52 -5.65
C SER A 51 3.88 11.98 -6.02
N ALA A 52 3.32 11.46 -7.11
CA ALA A 52 1.98 11.82 -7.54
C ALA A 52 0.88 11.29 -6.60
N ASP A 53 1.20 10.31 -5.73
CA ASP A 53 0.22 9.69 -4.85
C ASP A 53 0.28 10.24 -3.41
N VAL A 54 1.27 11.07 -3.09
CA VAL A 54 1.49 11.54 -1.71
C VAL A 54 0.27 12.24 -1.15
N ASP A 55 -0.29 13.19 -1.86
CA ASP A 55 -1.42 13.99 -1.36
C ASP A 55 -2.64 13.14 -1.06
N SER A 56 -2.99 12.21 -1.96
CA SER A 56 -4.15 11.34 -1.77
C SER A 56 -3.94 10.36 -0.62
N VAL A 57 -2.73 9.83 -0.47
CA VAL A 57 -2.38 8.91 0.62
C VAL A 57 -2.47 9.65 1.96
N VAL A 58 -1.89 10.83 2.06
CA VAL A 58 -1.91 11.64 3.29
C VAL A 58 -3.35 12.01 3.67
N GLU A 59 -4.15 12.42 2.71
CA GLU A 59 -5.56 12.78 2.95
C GLU A 59 -6.36 11.59 3.50
N ARG A 60 -6.26 10.42 2.86
CA ARG A 60 -6.99 9.23 3.29
C ARG A 60 -6.50 8.71 4.63
N TRP A 61 -5.18 8.71 4.84
CA TRP A 61 -4.59 8.23 6.08
C TRP A 61 -4.99 9.14 7.26
N THR A 62 -4.91 10.45 7.06
CA THR A 62 -5.32 11.43 8.06
C THR A 62 -6.80 11.26 8.42
N HIS A 63 -7.67 11.04 7.44
CA HIS A 63 -9.08 10.79 7.68
C HIS A 63 -9.29 9.55 8.55
N SER A 64 -8.63 8.44 8.24
CA SER A 64 -8.74 7.21 9.02
C SER A 64 -8.22 7.39 10.46
N LEU A 65 -7.08 8.07 10.61
CA LEU A 65 -6.51 8.36 11.93
C LEU A 65 -7.47 9.16 12.79
N ARG A 66 -8.16 10.13 12.20
CA ARG A 66 -9.09 11.01 12.91
C ARG A 66 -10.40 10.31 13.27
N THR A 67 -10.94 9.51 12.37
CA THR A 67 -12.28 8.91 12.52
C THR A 67 -12.27 7.49 13.05
N GLY A 68 -11.15 6.76 12.91
CA GLY A 68 -11.08 5.33 13.21
C GLY A 68 -11.66 4.43 12.11
N GLU A 69 -12.11 5.01 11.00
CA GLU A 69 -12.62 4.22 9.88
C GLU A 69 -11.50 3.40 9.23
N PRO A 70 -11.81 2.21 8.68
CA PRO A 70 -10.81 1.43 7.97
C PRO A 70 -10.16 2.23 6.84
N TYR A 71 -8.86 2.02 6.65
CA TYR A 71 -8.07 2.68 5.63
C TYR A 71 -8.00 1.82 4.39
N HIS A 72 -8.34 2.38 3.24
CA HIS A 72 -8.21 1.72 1.93
C HIS A 72 -7.74 2.74 0.91
N VAL A 73 -6.69 2.40 0.18
CA VAL A 73 -6.15 3.28 -0.87
C VAL A 73 -5.35 2.46 -1.88
N ASP A 74 -5.42 2.86 -3.16
CA ASP A 74 -4.52 2.37 -4.19
C ASP A 74 -3.41 3.40 -4.39
N PHE A 75 -2.16 2.94 -4.44
CA PHE A 75 -1.02 3.82 -4.63
C PHE A 75 0.14 3.06 -5.27
N ARG A 76 1.14 3.80 -5.72
CA ARG A 76 2.33 3.22 -6.37
C ARG A 76 3.51 3.24 -5.42
N LEU A 77 4.13 2.08 -5.27
CA LEU A 77 5.31 1.88 -4.44
C LEU A 77 6.46 1.34 -5.29
N LEU A 78 7.68 1.78 -4.98
CA LEU A 78 8.89 1.42 -5.72
C LEU A 78 9.38 0.04 -5.30
N ARG A 79 9.33 -0.93 -6.22
CA ARG A 79 9.93 -2.25 -6.01
C ARG A 79 11.42 -2.19 -6.28
N ASP A 80 12.22 -2.66 -5.31
CA ASP A 80 13.68 -2.56 -5.39
C ASP A 80 14.29 -3.47 -6.46
N SER A 81 13.74 -4.66 -6.65
CA SER A 81 14.35 -5.68 -7.53
C SER A 81 14.57 -5.21 -8.96
N ASP A 82 13.69 -4.37 -9.49
CA ASP A 82 13.77 -3.85 -10.86
C ASP A 82 13.61 -2.33 -10.95
N LYS A 83 13.53 -1.65 -9.80
CA LYS A 83 13.38 -0.19 -9.71
C LYS A 83 12.16 0.34 -10.46
N THR A 84 11.03 -0.40 -10.39
CA THR A 84 9.77 0.03 -11.00
C THR A 84 8.75 0.37 -9.94
N TYR A 85 7.91 1.38 -10.21
CA TYR A 85 6.73 1.65 -9.41
C TYR A 85 5.64 0.67 -9.78
N ARG A 86 5.04 0.07 -8.76
CA ARG A 86 3.98 -0.91 -8.94
C ARG A 86 2.76 -0.51 -8.14
N TRP A 87 1.59 -0.72 -8.71
CA TRP A 87 0.34 -0.46 -8.01
C TRP A 87 0.14 -1.43 -6.85
N HIS A 88 -0.29 -0.88 -5.74
CA HIS A 88 -0.61 -1.63 -4.52
C HIS A 88 -1.96 -1.20 -4.01
N HIS A 89 -2.65 -2.12 -3.34
CA HIS A 89 -3.82 -1.81 -2.53
C HIS A 89 -3.43 -1.92 -1.07
N ALA A 90 -3.59 -0.84 -0.31
CA ALA A 90 -3.37 -0.83 1.12
C ALA A 90 -4.70 -0.97 1.85
N SER A 91 -4.73 -1.82 2.87
CA SER A 91 -5.86 -1.98 3.78
C SER A 91 -5.34 -1.95 5.20
N ALA A 92 -5.99 -1.20 6.07
CA ALA A 92 -5.61 -1.17 7.48
C ALA A 92 -6.83 -0.99 8.37
N ARG A 93 -6.73 -1.52 9.59
CA ARG A 93 -7.76 -1.39 10.62
C ARG A 93 -7.14 -0.93 11.92
N ARG A 94 -7.89 -0.15 12.65
CA ARG A 94 -7.51 0.28 14.00
C ARG A 94 -7.79 -0.84 14.98
N LEU A 95 -6.80 -1.11 15.83
CA LEU A 95 -6.90 -2.06 16.93
C LEU A 95 -6.75 -1.31 18.23
N LEU A 96 -7.48 -1.74 19.26
CA LEU A 96 -7.32 -1.26 20.62
C LEU A 96 -6.54 -2.32 21.40
N ASP A 97 -5.25 -2.09 21.56
CA ASP A 97 -4.37 -2.97 22.33
C ASP A 97 -4.07 -2.31 23.67
N GLY A 98 -4.62 -2.89 24.74
CA GLY A 98 -4.46 -2.32 26.08
C GLY A 98 -5.05 -0.92 26.25
N GLY A 99 -6.01 -0.55 25.38
CA GLY A 99 -6.63 0.77 25.41
C GLY A 99 -5.94 1.83 24.57
N THR A 100 -4.76 1.52 23.99
CA THR A 100 -4.05 2.44 23.10
C THR A 100 -4.35 2.08 21.66
N PRO A 101 -4.85 3.02 20.83
CA PRO A 101 -5.11 2.74 19.43
C PRO A 101 -3.81 2.45 18.67
N THR A 102 -3.80 1.38 17.89
CA THR A 102 -2.74 1.05 16.93
C THR A 102 -3.40 0.66 15.62
N TRP A 103 -2.61 0.57 14.55
CA TRP A 103 -3.12 0.17 13.24
C TRP A 103 -2.36 -1.05 12.73
N LEU A 104 -3.08 -1.97 12.10
CA LEU A 104 -2.51 -3.11 11.42
C LEU A 104 -2.89 -3.02 9.95
N GLY A 105 -1.90 -3.08 9.07
CA GLY A 105 -2.10 -2.91 7.64
C GLY A 105 -1.43 -3.96 6.80
N LEU A 106 -2.00 -4.12 5.60
CA LEU A 106 -1.47 -4.96 4.53
C LEU A 106 -1.37 -4.13 3.27
N ASN A 107 -0.28 -4.33 2.50
CA ASN A 107 -0.20 -3.83 1.13
C ASN A 107 -0.09 -5.03 0.19
N VAL A 108 -0.91 -5.06 -0.83
CA VAL A 108 -0.90 -6.12 -1.84
C VAL A 108 -0.52 -5.51 -3.19
N ASP A 109 0.49 -6.08 -3.85
CA ASP A 109 0.86 -5.67 -5.22
C ASP A 109 -0.27 -6.08 -6.17
N ILE A 110 -0.90 -5.10 -6.81
CA ILE A 110 -2.02 -5.29 -7.73
C ILE A 110 -1.67 -4.81 -9.15
N ASP A 111 -0.39 -4.70 -9.46
CA ASP A 111 0.05 -4.12 -10.74
C ASP A 111 -0.46 -4.93 -11.93
N ALA A 112 -0.44 -6.26 -11.83
CA ALA A 112 -0.94 -7.13 -12.90
C ALA A 112 -2.43 -6.90 -13.16
N GLU A 113 -3.23 -6.77 -12.11
CA GLU A 113 -4.66 -6.50 -12.20
C GLU A 113 -4.94 -5.13 -12.81
N LYS A 114 -4.19 -4.11 -12.40
CA LYS A 114 -4.32 -2.76 -12.96
C LYS A 114 -3.98 -2.74 -14.45
N ARG A 115 -2.92 -3.43 -14.86
CA ARG A 115 -2.52 -3.51 -16.28
C ARG A 115 -3.56 -4.26 -17.10
N ALA A 116 -4.13 -5.34 -16.56
CA ALA A 116 -5.19 -6.08 -17.25
C ALA A 116 -6.42 -5.21 -17.46
N ASP A 117 -6.84 -4.43 -16.46
CA ASP A 117 -7.95 -3.49 -16.56
C ASP A 117 -7.70 -2.44 -17.66
N GLU A 118 -6.50 -1.88 -17.71
CA GLU A 118 -6.12 -0.90 -18.73
C GLU A 118 -6.18 -1.50 -20.14
N ILE A 119 -5.69 -2.72 -20.31
CA ILE A 119 -5.71 -3.43 -21.60
C ILE A 119 -7.15 -3.69 -22.03
N LEU A 120 -8.00 -4.17 -21.11
CA LEU A 120 -9.41 -4.44 -21.40
C LEU A 120 -10.14 -3.16 -21.80
N LEU A 121 -9.87 -2.06 -21.11
CA LEU A 121 -10.47 -0.76 -21.44
C LEU A 121 -10.04 -0.30 -22.83
N ALA A 122 -8.77 -0.42 -23.17
CA ALA A 122 -8.25 -0.05 -24.49
C ALA A 122 -8.87 -0.90 -25.59
N LEU A 123 -9.01 -2.21 -25.37
CA LEU A 123 -9.65 -3.13 -26.33
C LEU A 123 -11.12 -2.78 -26.55
N ARG A 124 -11.86 -2.46 -25.47
CA ARG A 124 -13.26 -2.04 -25.59
C ARG A 124 -13.40 -0.77 -26.40
N GLN A 125 -12.51 0.20 -26.19
CA GLN A 125 -12.50 1.45 -26.94
C GLN A 125 -12.24 1.20 -28.44
N GLN A 126 -11.29 0.32 -28.79
CA GLN A 126 -11.04 -0.06 -30.16
C GLN A 126 -12.24 -0.75 -30.82
N MET A 127 -12.90 -1.65 -30.08
CA MET A 127 -14.10 -2.32 -30.58
C MET A 127 -15.24 -1.35 -30.84
N ARG A 128 -15.44 -0.36 -29.98
CA ARG A 128 -16.44 0.70 -30.18
C ARG A 128 -16.13 1.52 -31.42
N SER A 129 -14.88 1.95 -31.60
CA SER A 129 -14.47 2.71 -32.77
C SER A 129 -14.71 1.95 -34.07
N ARG A 130 -14.44 0.64 -34.09
CA ARG A 130 -14.71 -0.21 -35.25
C ARG A 130 -16.19 -0.37 -35.52
N GLY A 131 -17.01 -0.51 -34.48
CA GLY A 131 -18.46 -0.59 -34.60
C GLY A 131 -19.07 0.68 -35.15
N ASP A 132 -18.59 1.82 -34.67
CA ASP A 132 -19.09 3.14 -35.09
C ASP A 132 -18.63 3.52 -36.51
N GLY A 133 -17.56 2.89 -36.99
CA GLY A 133 -17.05 3.14 -38.34
C GLY A 133 -17.60 2.20 -39.43
N ALA A 134 -18.49 1.32 -39.07
CA ALA A 134 -19.04 0.34 -39.99
C ALA A 134 -20.22 0.88 -40.81
#